data_62f7870d931d99212781c482a07b0daa
#
_entry.id   62f7870d931d99212781c482a07b0daa
#
_cell.length_a   1.000
_cell.length_b   1.000
_cell.length_c   1.000
_cell.angle_alpha   90.00
_cell.angle_beta   90.00
_cell.angle_gamma   90.00
#
_symmetry.space_group_name_H-M   'P 1'
#
loop_
_entity.id
_entity.type
_entity.pdbx_description
1 polymer ?
#
loop_
_entity_poly.entity_id
_entity_poly.type
_entity_poly.pdbx_seq_one_letter_code
_entity_poly.pdbx_strand_id
1 'polypeptide(L)'
;MTLKLDRLTDEDHRFMDHADRLVEWFRVVLDETPIEIDPAAADEIVGPAHLNCKAAAEKFPGVSGWDNVHFPMGFEQLLGLGLPGIAERARWNAENVSGREAHYLLSIATAYEAACDFCRRWGTEAESLAADFSGDARDRLLLIAETGAALSEGKPQTFLQAVQLIWFGLAMRNGPSFSPLGRWDLYLYPFYAADRDAGLQTPAKAQALIDELFTKVDSIGWGDGLMNLMLSGVDREGNDVTNDLTFMMMDTGRRLKIACPQVNIRLHKNSPEELRRKVTELQLGATAKGTIFNDDVVIPMLVSTGMPLEMARHYSCDGCNEIVIDGESLVDFCAVDATKSLELMLFNGRDVDLEEGTVLRANYHYRNDHPPEVSSRATRGHETGDFAKMNSFEEVLEAFIDQFLYQAEQVLNRFCEGIHHSWADGVTPPFLAGSFSTCLESGKDPLRGGSKWRSFMLFSGSIPTVADSLAAVKKVIFEDRICTAEELLQALTDDWEGHERLRQRFLAAPKFGNDDDYVDSIAVEIVRRFSDFVYGYDGQL
;
A
#
# COMPACT_ATOMS: atom_id res chain seq x y z
N MET A 1 11.32 29.82 -21.76
CA MET A 1 12.43 29.42 -20.83
C MET A 1 13.30 28.43 -21.57
N THR A 2 14.57 28.74 -21.84
CA THR A 2 15.45 27.80 -22.55
C THR A 2 16.13 26.93 -21.49
N LEU A 3 15.73 25.66 -21.39
CA LEU A 3 16.39 24.69 -20.51
C LEU A 3 17.88 24.60 -20.90
N LYS A 4 18.79 24.61 -19.90
CA LYS A 4 20.20 24.36 -20.14
C LYS A 4 20.38 22.87 -20.40
N LEU A 5 20.31 22.46 -21.68
CA LEU A 5 20.36 21.07 -22.14
C LEU A 5 21.78 20.55 -22.44
N ASP A 6 22.82 21.35 -22.21
CA ASP A 6 24.17 21.15 -22.76
C ASP A 6 24.95 19.94 -22.21
N ARG A 7 24.35 19.08 -21.37
CA ARG A 7 24.99 17.89 -20.78
C ARG A 7 24.04 16.74 -20.48
N LEU A 8 22.90 16.61 -21.18
CA LEU A 8 21.97 15.52 -20.96
C LEU A 8 22.52 14.21 -21.55
N THR A 9 22.33 13.11 -20.83
CA THR A 9 22.63 11.76 -21.29
C THR A 9 21.48 11.19 -22.14
N ASP A 10 21.72 10.08 -22.84
CA ASP A 10 20.66 9.37 -23.55
C ASP A 10 19.58 8.86 -22.59
N GLU A 11 19.93 8.54 -21.34
CA GLU A 11 19.00 8.16 -20.28
C GLU A 11 18.11 9.35 -19.89
N ASP A 12 18.67 10.54 -19.72
CA ASP A 12 17.89 11.74 -19.42
C ASP A 12 16.89 12.05 -20.54
N HIS A 13 17.27 11.89 -21.80
CA HIS A 13 16.37 12.07 -22.94
C HIS A 13 15.23 11.06 -22.94
N ARG A 14 15.51 9.76 -22.66
CA ARG A 14 14.44 8.76 -22.56
C ARG A 14 13.49 9.04 -21.41
N PHE A 15 14.03 9.46 -20.26
CA PHE A 15 13.21 9.84 -19.10
C PHE A 15 12.27 11.02 -19.44
N MET A 16 12.80 12.07 -20.06
CA MET A 16 12.03 13.26 -20.42
C MET A 16 10.94 12.93 -21.44
N ASP A 17 11.25 12.16 -22.48
CA ASP A 17 10.27 11.69 -23.48
C ASP A 17 9.15 10.85 -22.82
N HIS A 18 9.51 9.97 -21.88
CA HIS A 18 8.54 9.16 -21.15
C HIS A 18 7.63 10.03 -20.25
N ALA A 19 8.21 11.00 -19.53
CA ALA A 19 7.45 11.96 -18.72
C ALA A 19 6.46 12.76 -19.55
N ASP A 20 6.87 13.25 -20.72
CA ASP A 20 6.01 13.98 -21.66
C ASP A 20 4.86 13.09 -22.17
N ARG A 21 5.15 11.84 -22.52
CA ARG A 21 4.13 10.89 -22.95
C ARG A 21 3.12 10.57 -21.85
N LEU A 22 3.55 10.46 -20.61
CA LEU A 22 2.66 10.27 -19.45
C LEU A 22 1.75 11.47 -19.22
N VAL A 23 2.28 12.69 -19.34
CA VAL A 23 1.47 13.92 -19.22
C VAL A 23 0.44 14.01 -20.33
N GLU A 24 0.83 13.80 -21.59
CA GLU A 24 -0.09 13.82 -22.72
C GLU A 24 -1.13 12.70 -22.64
N TRP A 25 -0.74 11.51 -22.19
CA TRP A 25 -1.66 10.42 -21.89
C TRP A 25 -2.69 10.85 -20.85
N PHE A 26 -2.24 11.45 -19.76
CA PHE A 26 -3.11 11.91 -18.66
C PHE A 26 -4.09 12.99 -19.14
N ARG A 27 -3.62 13.96 -19.92
CA ARG A 27 -4.48 15.00 -20.51
C ARG A 27 -5.59 14.40 -21.37
N VAL A 28 -5.23 13.48 -22.28
CA VAL A 28 -6.22 12.80 -23.14
C VAL A 28 -7.23 12.03 -22.30
N VAL A 29 -6.78 11.33 -21.24
CA VAL A 29 -7.69 10.63 -20.34
C VAL A 29 -8.68 11.57 -19.68
N LEU A 30 -8.22 12.71 -19.16
CA LEU A 30 -9.11 13.68 -18.53
C LEU A 30 -10.07 14.30 -19.54
N ASP A 31 -9.58 14.70 -20.73
CA ASP A 31 -10.37 15.35 -21.77
C ASP A 31 -11.48 14.43 -22.32
N GLU A 32 -11.18 13.15 -22.54
CA GLU A 32 -12.09 12.15 -23.09
C GLU A 32 -12.99 11.50 -22.03
N THR A 33 -12.77 11.78 -20.74
CA THR A 33 -13.65 11.33 -19.68
C THR A 33 -14.94 12.17 -19.69
N PRO A 34 -16.11 11.55 -19.89
CA PRO A 34 -17.37 12.28 -19.92
C PRO A 34 -17.70 12.89 -18.56
N ILE A 35 -18.34 14.03 -18.58
CA ILE A 35 -18.87 14.69 -17.38
C ILE A 35 -20.35 14.27 -17.26
N GLU A 36 -20.64 13.39 -16.32
CA GLU A 36 -21.99 12.85 -16.11
C GLU A 36 -22.45 13.20 -14.70
N ILE A 37 -23.41 14.12 -14.59
CA ILE A 37 -24.07 14.51 -13.34
C ILE A 37 -25.54 14.13 -13.44
N ASP A 38 -26.00 13.24 -12.55
CA ASP A 38 -27.43 12.95 -12.44
C ASP A 38 -28.12 14.04 -11.62
N PRO A 39 -28.97 14.88 -12.22
CA PRO A 39 -29.65 15.93 -11.49
C PRO A 39 -30.65 15.42 -10.44
N ALA A 40 -31.09 14.17 -10.55
CA ALA A 40 -32.03 13.55 -9.62
C ALA A 40 -31.34 12.84 -8.45
N ALA A 41 -30.03 12.63 -8.52
CA ALA A 41 -29.27 12.03 -7.42
C ALA A 41 -29.22 12.96 -6.19
N ALA A 42 -29.00 12.36 -5.02
CA ALA A 42 -28.81 13.11 -3.78
C ALA A 42 -27.31 13.35 -3.47
N ASP A 43 -26.42 12.72 -4.23
CA ASP A 43 -24.96 12.74 -3.99
C ASP A 43 -24.38 14.14 -4.16
N GLU A 44 -23.55 14.57 -3.21
CA GLU A 44 -22.82 15.85 -3.27
C GLU A 44 -21.44 15.70 -3.89
N ILE A 45 -20.84 14.48 -3.84
CA ILE A 45 -19.55 14.18 -4.45
C ILE A 45 -19.78 13.75 -5.90
N VAL A 46 -19.09 14.41 -6.82
CA VAL A 46 -19.17 14.12 -8.27
C VAL A 46 -17.86 13.55 -8.79
N GLY A 47 -17.94 12.90 -9.93
CA GLY A 47 -16.78 12.32 -10.62
C GLY A 47 -16.92 10.81 -10.83
N PRO A 48 -16.25 10.29 -11.88
CA PRO A 48 -16.35 8.89 -12.25
C PRO A 48 -15.57 7.99 -11.29
N ALA A 49 -16.01 6.74 -11.16
CA ALA A 49 -15.22 5.69 -10.51
C ALA A 49 -13.94 5.38 -11.30
N HIS A 50 -14.03 5.37 -12.62
CA HIS A 50 -12.89 5.10 -13.51
C HIS A 50 -12.85 6.13 -14.64
N LEU A 51 -11.65 6.62 -14.94
CA LEU A 51 -11.41 7.50 -16.06
C LEU A 51 -11.46 6.74 -17.40
N ASN A 52 -11.83 7.43 -18.48
CA ASN A 52 -11.86 6.85 -19.82
C ASN A 52 -10.46 6.80 -20.44
N CYS A 53 -9.76 5.70 -20.26
CA CYS A 53 -8.40 5.50 -20.77
C CYS A 53 -8.34 5.03 -22.23
N LYS A 54 -9.47 4.74 -22.89
CA LYS A 54 -9.47 4.10 -24.23
C LYS A 54 -8.75 4.91 -25.29
N ALA A 55 -9.09 6.18 -25.45
CA ALA A 55 -8.47 7.03 -26.46
C ALA A 55 -6.97 7.25 -26.19
N ALA A 56 -6.60 7.40 -24.91
CA ALA A 56 -5.21 7.54 -24.51
C ALA A 56 -4.40 6.26 -24.81
N ALA A 57 -4.95 5.08 -24.54
CA ALA A 57 -4.30 3.81 -24.84
C ALA A 57 -4.10 3.59 -26.36
N GLU A 58 -5.05 4.03 -27.19
CA GLU A 58 -4.92 3.99 -28.66
C GLU A 58 -3.85 4.96 -29.17
N LYS A 59 -3.78 6.18 -28.61
CA LYS A 59 -2.83 7.22 -29.02
C LYS A 59 -1.41 6.97 -28.54
N PHE A 60 -1.25 6.36 -27.36
CA PHE A 60 0.04 6.12 -26.71
C PHE A 60 0.21 4.64 -26.36
N PRO A 61 0.36 3.75 -27.36
CA PRO A 61 0.51 2.33 -27.08
C PRO A 61 1.74 2.05 -26.22
N GLY A 62 1.58 1.22 -25.21
CA GLY A 62 2.63 0.86 -24.25
C GLY A 62 2.88 1.91 -23.14
N VAL A 63 2.18 3.04 -23.15
CA VAL A 63 2.15 3.96 -22.01
C VAL A 63 1.00 3.55 -21.08
N SER A 64 1.32 3.36 -19.83
CA SER A 64 0.34 3.15 -18.76
C SER A 64 0.51 4.28 -17.76
N GLY A 65 -0.54 5.02 -17.52
CA GLY A 65 -0.58 6.03 -16.44
C GLY A 65 -0.80 5.41 -15.05
N TRP A 66 -0.82 4.09 -14.97
CA TRP A 66 -0.97 3.37 -13.72
C TRP A 66 0.37 3.32 -12.99
N ASP A 67 0.39 3.66 -11.72
CA ASP A 67 1.49 3.25 -10.88
C ASP A 67 1.26 1.76 -10.50
N ASN A 68 2.28 0.97 -10.60
CA ASN A 68 2.25 -0.42 -10.16
C ASN A 68 3.04 -0.62 -8.87
N VAL A 69 3.40 0.44 -8.22
CA VAL A 69 4.15 0.45 -6.99
C VAL A 69 3.24 1.01 -5.90
N HIS A 70 3.37 0.52 -4.69
CA HIS A 70 2.63 0.95 -3.52
C HIS A 70 3.07 2.36 -3.08
N PHE A 71 2.71 3.38 -3.89
CA PHE A 71 3.00 4.78 -3.61
C PHE A 71 1.86 5.43 -2.84
N PRO A 72 2.09 5.87 -1.62
CA PRO A 72 1.10 6.62 -0.86
C PRO A 72 0.99 8.05 -1.40
N MET A 73 -0.17 8.40 -1.95
CA MET A 73 -0.43 9.77 -2.39
C MET A 73 -0.39 10.74 -1.21
N GLY A 74 0.26 11.88 -1.38
CA GLY A 74 0.35 12.93 -0.35
C GLY A 74 -0.91 13.76 -0.24
N PHE A 75 -1.99 13.21 0.35
CA PHE A 75 -3.24 13.94 0.52
C PHE A 75 -3.10 15.19 1.40
N GLU A 76 -2.24 15.17 2.43
CA GLU A 76 -1.97 16.36 3.25
C GLU A 76 -1.44 17.51 2.39
N GLN A 77 -0.48 17.23 1.48
CA GLN A 77 0.04 18.23 0.54
C GLN A 77 -1.02 18.67 -0.49
N LEU A 78 -1.79 17.73 -1.03
CA LEU A 78 -2.86 18.01 -1.99
C LEU A 78 -3.90 18.95 -1.37
N LEU A 79 -4.34 18.70 -0.16
CA LEU A 79 -5.30 19.54 0.56
C LEU A 79 -4.69 20.90 0.98
N GLY A 80 -3.42 20.90 1.36
CA GLY A 80 -2.72 22.11 1.83
C GLY A 80 -2.42 23.13 0.74
N LEU A 81 -2.08 22.66 -0.46
CA LEU A 81 -1.73 23.51 -1.60
C LEU A 81 -2.88 23.64 -2.63
N GLY A 82 -3.73 22.64 -2.75
CA GLY A 82 -4.67 22.51 -3.85
C GLY A 82 -3.97 22.18 -5.17
N LEU A 83 -4.76 21.87 -6.21
CA LEU A 83 -4.24 21.58 -7.54
C LEU A 83 -3.44 22.76 -8.14
N PRO A 84 -3.96 23.99 -8.14
CA PRO A 84 -3.22 25.15 -8.68
C PRO A 84 -1.93 25.43 -7.92
N GLY A 85 -1.96 25.33 -6.58
CA GLY A 85 -0.79 25.62 -5.75
C GLY A 85 0.36 24.64 -5.98
N ILE A 86 0.06 23.36 -6.27
CA ILE A 86 1.08 22.39 -6.67
C ILE A 86 1.66 22.74 -8.04
N ALA A 87 0.81 23.10 -9.02
CA ALA A 87 1.27 23.54 -10.34
C ALA A 87 2.18 24.77 -10.27
N GLU A 88 1.78 25.79 -9.51
CA GLU A 88 2.56 27.02 -9.30
C GLU A 88 3.90 26.72 -8.62
N ARG A 89 3.90 25.90 -7.57
CA ARG A 89 5.11 25.50 -6.85
C ARG A 89 6.07 24.72 -7.75
N ALA A 90 5.54 23.80 -8.59
CA ALA A 90 6.36 23.06 -9.54
C ALA A 90 7.02 24.01 -10.57
N ARG A 91 6.29 24.98 -11.13
CA ARG A 91 6.86 25.97 -12.03
C ARG A 91 7.94 26.83 -11.37
N TRP A 92 7.65 27.29 -10.16
CA TRP A 92 8.61 28.10 -9.40
C TRP A 92 9.90 27.33 -9.10
N ASN A 93 9.79 26.07 -8.69
CA ASN A 93 10.96 25.22 -8.40
C ASN A 93 11.74 24.87 -9.68
N ALA A 94 11.06 24.72 -10.83
CA ALA A 94 11.72 24.46 -12.11
C ALA A 94 12.68 25.59 -12.54
N GLU A 95 12.50 26.82 -12.05
CA GLU A 95 13.41 27.92 -12.31
C GLU A 95 14.74 27.79 -11.54
N ASN A 96 14.78 26.99 -10.47
CA ASN A 96 15.93 26.86 -9.58
C ASN A 96 16.77 25.61 -9.85
N VAL A 97 16.31 24.73 -10.74
CA VAL A 97 17.00 23.51 -11.17
C VAL A 97 17.18 23.50 -12.69
N SER A 98 17.81 22.47 -13.25
CA SER A 98 18.05 22.41 -14.69
C SER A 98 17.97 20.97 -15.20
N GLY A 99 17.97 20.79 -16.52
CA GLY A 99 18.01 19.46 -17.13
C GLY A 99 16.75 18.65 -16.84
N ARG A 100 16.92 17.39 -16.50
CA ARG A 100 15.86 16.43 -16.25
C ARG A 100 14.92 16.85 -15.11
N GLU A 101 15.47 17.38 -14.01
CA GLU A 101 14.70 17.81 -12.85
C GLU A 101 13.77 18.99 -13.18
N ALA A 102 14.26 19.98 -13.92
CA ALA A 102 13.43 21.10 -14.38
C ALA A 102 12.32 20.63 -15.33
N HIS A 103 12.65 19.73 -16.25
CA HIS A 103 11.68 19.15 -17.17
C HIS A 103 10.58 18.39 -16.44
N TYR A 104 10.94 17.56 -15.47
CA TYR A 104 9.97 16.78 -14.69
C TYR A 104 9.06 17.66 -13.84
N LEU A 105 9.57 18.73 -13.23
CA LEU A 105 8.74 19.74 -12.55
C LEU A 105 7.75 20.43 -13.49
N LEU A 106 8.13 20.72 -14.72
CA LEU A 106 7.21 21.26 -15.72
C LEU A 106 6.16 20.25 -16.14
N SER A 107 6.52 18.96 -16.21
CA SER A 107 5.58 17.86 -16.44
C SER A 107 4.57 17.74 -15.29
N ILE A 108 5.02 17.85 -14.02
CA ILE A 108 4.15 17.93 -12.85
C ILE A 108 3.20 19.11 -12.95
N ALA A 109 3.70 20.32 -13.24
CA ALA A 109 2.87 21.50 -13.37
C ALA A 109 1.77 21.32 -14.43
N THR A 110 2.13 20.80 -15.60
CA THR A 110 1.19 20.56 -16.71
C THR A 110 0.12 19.53 -16.34
N ALA A 111 0.47 18.47 -15.61
CA ALA A 111 -0.49 17.47 -15.13
C ALA A 111 -1.51 18.08 -14.14
N TYR A 112 -1.05 18.92 -13.23
CA TYR A 112 -1.92 19.58 -12.25
C TYR A 112 -2.80 20.68 -12.87
N GLU A 113 -2.31 21.38 -13.90
CA GLU A 113 -3.13 22.30 -14.69
C GLU A 113 -4.26 21.58 -15.44
N ALA A 114 -3.97 20.40 -16.02
CA ALA A 114 -5.00 19.56 -16.62
C ALA A 114 -6.04 19.08 -15.58
N ALA A 115 -5.60 18.77 -14.36
CA ALA A 115 -6.50 18.44 -13.26
C ALA A 115 -7.39 19.63 -12.85
N CYS A 116 -6.87 20.87 -12.85
CA CYS A 116 -7.67 22.08 -12.63
C CYS A 116 -8.74 22.23 -13.72
N ASP A 117 -8.40 22.02 -14.98
CA ASP A 117 -9.35 22.07 -16.09
C ASP A 117 -10.43 21.01 -15.98
N PHE A 118 -10.08 19.82 -15.52
CA PHE A 118 -11.05 18.75 -15.23
C PHE A 118 -12.04 19.17 -14.14
N CYS A 119 -11.58 19.71 -13.02
CA CYS A 119 -12.47 20.24 -11.97
C CYS A 119 -13.39 21.36 -12.48
N ARG A 120 -12.86 22.28 -13.30
CA ARG A 120 -13.63 23.37 -13.89
C ARG A 120 -14.74 22.86 -14.81
N ARG A 121 -14.47 21.81 -15.60
CA ARG A 121 -15.48 21.19 -16.48
C ARG A 121 -16.65 20.63 -15.67
N TRP A 122 -16.40 19.96 -14.54
CA TRP A 122 -17.45 19.49 -13.64
C TRP A 122 -18.29 20.64 -13.08
N GLY A 123 -17.65 21.71 -12.65
CA GLY A 123 -18.34 22.92 -12.18
C GLY A 123 -19.20 23.56 -13.26
N THR A 124 -18.67 23.72 -14.48
CA THR A 124 -19.38 24.33 -15.60
C THR A 124 -20.61 23.51 -16.04
N GLU A 125 -20.49 22.17 -16.07
CA GLU A 125 -21.61 21.29 -16.40
C GLU A 125 -22.71 21.37 -15.34
N ALA A 126 -22.34 21.35 -14.05
CA ALA A 126 -23.30 21.50 -12.96
C ALA A 126 -24.04 22.84 -13.00
N GLU A 127 -23.34 23.94 -13.29
CA GLU A 127 -23.95 25.27 -13.46
C GLU A 127 -24.94 25.31 -14.63
N SER A 128 -24.56 24.70 -15.76
CA SER A 128 -25.42 24.59 -16.94
C SER A 128 -26.70 23.82 -16.63
N LEU A 129 -26.57 22.67 -15.98
CA LEU A 129 -27.72 21.84 -15.57
C LEU A 129 -28.62 22.56 -14.55
N ALA A 130 -28.06 23.34 -13.63
CA ALA A 130 -28.82 24.06 -12.62
C ALA A 130 -29.84 25.05 -13.20
N ALA A 131 -29.67 25.52 -14.45
CA ALA A 131 -30.59 26.42 -15.12
C ALA A 131 -31.96 25.76 -15.41
N ASP A 132 -31.99 24.42 -15.58
CA ASP A 132 -33.20 23.68 -15.94
C ASP A 132 -33.92 23.08 -14.71
N PHE A 133 -33.39 23.28 -13.50
CA PHE A 133 -33.92 22.71 -12.26
C PHE A 133 -34.33 23.78 -11.24
N SER A 134 -35.03 23.39 -10.19
CA SER A 134 -35.47 24.26 -9.08
C SER A 134 -35.42 23.50 -7.76
N GLY A 135 -35.50 24.23 -6.62
CA GLY A 135 -35.48 23.66 -5.27
C GLY A 135 -34.16 22.92 -4.99
N ASP A 136 -34.24 21.86 -4.20
CA ASP A 136 -33.07 21.11 -3.69
C ASP A 136 -32.12 20.62 -4.81
N ALA A 137 -32.69 20.19 -5.94
CA ALA A 137 -31.86 19.74 -7.08
C ALA A 137 -31.01 20.87 -7.66
N ARG A 138 -31.59 22.06 -7.80
CA ARG A 138 -30.84 23.25 -8.26
C ARG A 138 -29.78 23.65 -7.24
N ASP A 139 -30.15 23.70 -5.97
CA ASP A 139 -29.23 24.14 -4.90
C ASP A 139 -28.03 23.18 -4.82
N ARG A 140 -28.26 21.88 -4.95
CA ARG A 140 -27.20 20.87 -5.04
C ARG A 140 -26.30 21.08 -6.28
N LEU A 141 -26.88 21.29 -7.46
CA LEU A 141 -26.11 21.53 -8.69
C LEU A 141 -25.25 22.80 -8.58
N LEU A 142 -25.77 23.86 -7.96
CA LEU A 142 -24.99 25.09 -7.70
C LEU A 142 -23.86 24.85 -6.70
N LEU A 143 -24.05 24.01 -5.69
CA LEU A 143 -23.01 23.61 -4.74
C LEU A 143 -21.88 22.82 -5.43
N ILE A 144 -22.23 21.91 -6.35
CA ILE A 144 -21.25 21.20 -7.18
C ILE A 144 -20.51 22.19 -8.09
N ALA A 145 -21.22 23.16 -8.69
CA ALA A 145 -20.61 24.17 -9.54
C ALA A 145 -19.60 25.04 -8.78
N GLU A 146 -19.97 25.53 -7.60
CA GLU A 146 -19.10 26.29 -6.71
C GLU A 146 -17.86 25.46 -6.28
N THR A 147 -18.07 24.17 -5.93
CA THR A 147 -16.99 23.28 -5.54
C THR A 147 -15.99 23.06 -6.68
N GLY A 148 -16.47 22.77 -7.90
CA GLY A 148 -15.62 22.58 -9.07
C GLY A 148 -14.82 23.84 -9.44
N ALA A 149 -15.45 25.02 -9.39
CA ALA A 149 -14.78 26.31 -9.60
C ALA A 149 -13.71 26.55 -8.54
N ALA A 150 -14.05 26.42 -7.25
CA ALA A 150 -13.12 26.65 -6.14
C ALA A 150 -11.87 25.75 -6.22
N LEU A 151 -12.04 24.44 -6.52
CA LEU A 151 -10.92 23.50 -6.64
C LEU A 151 -10.06 23.73 -7.89
N SER A 152 -10.63 24.34 -8.94
CA SER A 152 -9.86 24.72 -10.14
C SER A 152 -9.01 25.98 -9.95
N GLU A 153 -9.31 26.81 -8.95
CA GLU A 153 -8.70 28.12 -8.73
C GLU A 153 -7.87 28.23 -7.45
N GLY A 154 -8.07 27.30 -6.50
CA GLY A 154 -7.39 27.34 -5.21
C GLY A 154 -7.38 26.03 -4.45
N LYS A 155 -6.90 26.12 -3.20
CA LYS A 155 -6.99 25.00 -2.25
C LYS A 155 -8.41 24.92 -1.67
N PRO A 156 -8.85 23.74 -1.20
CA PRO A 156 -10.14 23.61 -0.55
C PRO A 156 -10.26 24.51 0.69
N GLN A 157 -11.44 25.07 0.90
CA GLN A 157 -11.77 25.93 2.04
C GLN A 157 -12.85 25.31 2.94
N THR A 158 -13.67 24.39 2.41
CA THR A 158 -14.76 23.74 3.14
C THR A 158 -14.54 22.24 3.22
N PHE A 159 -15.26 21.59 4.12
CA PHE A 159 -15.22 20.13 4.29
C PHE A 159 -15.64 19.39 3.01
N LEU A 160 -16.71 19.85 2.33
CA LEU A 160 -17.14 19.28 1.05
C LEU A 160 -16.05 19.41 -0.02
N GLN A 161 -15.45 20.60 -0.17
CA GLN A 161 -14.36 20.80 -1.13
C GLN A 161 -13.16 19.90 -0.84
N ALA A 162 -12.81 19.71 0.42
CA ALA A 162 -11.71 18.81 0.83
C ALA A 162 -12.02 17.34 0.50
N VAL A 163 -13.24 16.88 0.80
CA VAL A 163 -13.70 15.52 0.46
C VAL A 163 -13.74 15.30 -1.05
N GLN A 164 -14.29 16.29 -1.82
CA GLN A 164 -14.31 16.22 -3.28
C GLN A 164 -12.91 16.16 -3.88
N LEU A 165 -11.96 16.91 -3.32
CA LEU A 165 -10.57 16.89 -3.80
C LEU A 165 -9.88 15.54 -3.53
N ILE A 166 -10.15 14.90 -2.40
CA ILE A 166 -9.69 13.52 -2.14
C ILE A 166 -10.25 12.57 -3.20
N TRP A 167 -11.56 12.64 -3.48
CA TRP A 167 -12.18 11.78 -4.49
C TRP A 167 -11.58 12.01 -5.89
N PHE A 168 -11.46 13.26 -6.31
CA PHE A 168 -10.82 13.58 -7.59
C PHE A 168 -9.35 13.13 -7.63
N GLY A 169 -8.61 13.28 -6.53
CA GLY A 169 -7.23 12.80 -6.42
C GLY A 169 -7.13 11.28 -6.64
N LEU A 170 -8.02 10.51 -6.02
CA LEU A 170 -8.10 9.05 -6.21
C LEU A 170 -8.45 8.68 -7.65
N ALA A 171 -9.48 9.30 -8.24
CA ALA A 171 -9.89 9.04 -9.60
C ALA A 171 -8.78 9.39 -10.61
N MET A 172 -8.16 10.56 -10.47
CA MET A 172 -7.09 11.05 -11.34
C MET A 172 -5.77 10.31 -11.19
N ARG A 173 -5.49 9.77 -10.00
CA ARG A 173 -4.36 8.88 -9.82
C ARG A 173 -4.46 7.66 -10.74
N ASN A 174 -5.68 7.21 -11.05
CA ASN A 174 -5.96 6.07 -11.91
C ASN A 174 -5.15 4.82 -11.53
N GLY A 175 -4.96 4.64 -10.22
CA GLY A 175 -4.19 3.54 -9.66
C GLY A 175 -5.02 2.28 -9.43
N PRO A 176 -4.35 1.16 -9.16
CA PRO A 176 -5.01 -0.08 -8.80
C PRO A 176 -5.69 0.01 -7.42
N SER A 177 -6.56 -0.93 -7.14
CA SER A 177 -7.41 -1.03 -5.93
C SER A 177 -6.66 -1.16 -4.60
N PHE A 178 -5.34 -1.27 -4.58
CA PHE A 178 -4.52 -1.37 -3.37
C PHE A 178 -3.78 -0.09 -3.02
N SER A 179 -4.36 1.05 -3.36
CA SER A 179 -3.80 2.37 -3.01
C SER A 179 -3.95 2.66 -1.52
N PRO A 180 -2.87 3.09 -0.83
CA PRO A 180 -2.99 3.63 0.52
C PRO A 180 -3.79 4.92 0.49
N LEU A 181 -4.75 5.04 1.41
CA LEU A 181 -5.65 6.19 1.51
C LEU A 181 -5.18 7.23 2.54
N GLY A 182 -4.20 6.88 3.34
CA GLY A 182 -3.66 7.78 4.35
C GLY A 182 -4.54 7.94 5.58
N ARG A 183 -4.50 9.12 6.18
CA ARG A 183 -5.09 9.44 7.48
C ARG A 183 -6.18 10.50 7.34
N TRP A 184 -7.30 10.16 6.71
CA TRP A 184 -8.34 11.14 6.37
C TRP A 184 -9.01 11.80 7.58
N ASP A 185 -9.13 11.10 8.70
CA ASP A 185 -9.64 11.70 9.94
C ASP A 185 -8.74 12.83 10.46
N LEU A 186 -7.42 12.73 10.24
CA LEU A 186 -6.47 13.79 10.56
C LEU A 186 -6.52 14.92 9.52
N TYR A 187 -6.46 14.58 8.23
CA TYR A 187 -6.33 15.57 7.15
C TYR A 187 -7.60 16.38 6.92
N LEU A 188 -8.77 15.78 7.10
CA LEU A 188 -10.07 16.41 6.89
C LEU A 188 -10.61 17.16 8.11
N TYR A 189 -10.11 16.81 9.32
CA TYR A 189 -10.66 17.39 10.56
C TYR A 189 -10.60 18.92 10.64
N PRO A 190 -9.53 19.59 10.19
CA PRO A 190 -9.49 21.05 10.21
C PRO A 190 -10.62 21.72 9.41
N PHE A 191 -10.98 21.14 8.25
CA PHE A 191 -12.07 21.65 7.42
C PHE A 191 -13.44 21.38 8.07
N TYR A 192 -13.64 20.16 8.57
CA TYR A 192 -14.87 19.81 9.28
C TYR A 192 -15.09 20.67 10.51
N ALA A 193 -14.07 20.85 11.34
CA ALA A 193 -14.16 21.65 12.55
C ALA A 193 -14.49 23.12 12.24
N ALA A 194 -13.84 23.72 11.23
CA ALA A 194 -14.11 25.07 10.79
C ALA A 194 -15.56 25.25 10.31
N ASP A 195 -16.05 24.36 9.45
CA ASP A 195 -17.41 24.42 8.92
C ASP A 195 -18.45 24.15 10.02
N ARG A 196 -18.21 23.24 10.95
CA ARG A 196 -19.06 22.98 12.11
C ARG A 196 -19.17 24.21 13.01
N ASP A 197 -18.05 24.82 13.33
CA ASP A 197 -17.99 25.99 14.23
C ASP A 197 -18.61 27.23 13.56
N ALA A 198 -18.57 27.32 12.23
CA ALA A 198 -19.27 28.32 11.44
C ALA A 198 -20.77 28.01 11.22
N GLY A 199 -21.26 26.86 11.67
CA GLY A 199 -22.66 26.43 11.45
C GLY A 199 -22.98 26.01 10.02
N LEU A 200 -21.98 25.83 9.17
CA LEU A 200 -22.11 25.38 7.77
C LEU A 200 -22.27 23.85 7.68
N GLN A 201 -21.72 23.13 8.64
CA GLN A 201 -21.74 21.68 8.69
C GLN A 201 -22.37 21.18 10.00
N THR A 202 -23.09 20.03 9.90
CA THR A 202 -23.63 19.32 11.06
C THR A 202 -23.04 17.90 11.12
N PRO A 203 -22.99 17.24 12.29
CA PRO A 203 -22.51 15.86 12.38
C PRO A 203 -23.30 14.91 11.44
N ALA A 204 -24.60 15.10 11.27
CA ALA A 204 -25.41 14.26 10.40
C ALA A 204 -25.07 14.45 8.91
N LYS A 205 -24.85 15.68 8.46
CA LYS A 205 -24.42 15.96 7.08
C LYS A 205 -23.00 15.44 6.82
N ALA A 206 -22.09 15.63 7.79
CA ALA A 206 -20.73 15.13 7.67
C ALA A 206 -20.71 13.58 7.59
N GLN A 207 -21.55 12.91 8.40
CA GLN A 207 -21.70 11.46 8.34
C GLN A 207 -22.21 11.00 6.97
N ALA A 208 -23.20 11.68 6.39
CA ALA A 208 -23.73 11.35 5.07
C ALA A 208 -22.66 11.50 3.96
N LEU A 209 -21.86 12.58 4.03
CA LEU A 209 -20.77 12.83 3.08
C LEU A 209 -19.66 11.78 3.19
N ILE A 210 -19.33 11.32 4.41
CA ILE A 210 -18.37 10.23 4.63
C ILE A 210 -18.95 8.91 4.08
N ASP A 211 -20.22 8.62 4.30
CA ASP A 211 -20.88 7.43 3.76
C ASP A 211 -20.84 7.41 2.23
N GLU A 212 -21.08 8.55 1.61
CA GLU A 212 -20.99 8.71 0.17
C GLU A 212 -19.55 8.49 -0.33
N LEU A 213 -18.56 9.12 0.30
CA LEU A 213 -17.14 8.93 -0.06
C LEU A 213 -16.73 7.46 0.05
N PHE A 214 -17.10 6.77 1.12
CA PHE A 214 -16.79 5.35 1.30
C PHE A 214 -17.45 4.48 0.23
N THR A 215 -18.69 4.75 -0.13
CA THR A 215 -19.40 4.05 -1.21
C THR A 215 -18.71 4.25 -2.56
N LYS A 216 -18.22 5.47 -2.84
CA LYS A 216 -17.45 5.76 -4.05
C LYS A 216 -16.11 5.04 -4.06
N VAL A 217 -15.40 5.01 -2.94
CA VAL A 217 -14.13 4.27 -2.82
C VAL A 217 -14.34 2.77 -3.02
N ASP A 218 -15.43 2.20 -2.50
CA ASP A 218 -15.76 0.79 -2.74
C ASP A 218 -15.99 0.49 -4.22
N SER A 219 -16.54 1.46 -4.98
CA SER A 219 -16.82 1.30 -6.41
C SER A 219 -15.56 1.21 -7.29
N ILE A 220 -14.43 1.72 -6.83
CA ILE A 220 -13.13 1.58 -7.52
C ILE A 220 -12.30 0.40 -7.00
N GLY A 221 -12.67 -0.15 -5.85
CA GLY A 221 -12.06 -1.35 -5.29
C GLY A 221 -12.46 -2.60 -6.09
N TRP A 222 -11.58 -3.61 -6.07
CA TRP A 222 -11.85 -4.90 -6.72
C TRP A 222 -12.59 -5.89 -5.81
N GLY A 223 -13.12 -5.41 -4.66
CA GLY A 223 -13.78 -6.24 -3.66
C GLY A 223 -12.80 -7.02 -2.77
N ASP A 224 -11.54 -6.67 -2.80
CA ASP A 224 -10.44 -7.35 -2.09
C ASP A 224 -10.08 -6.70 -0.74
N GLY A 225 -10.56 -5.48 -0.47
CA GLY A 225 -10.30 -4.77 0.79
C GLY A 225 -8.88 -4.22 0.92
N LEU A 226 -8.15 -4.02 -0.17
CA LEU A 226 -6.75 -3.59 -0.16
C LEU A 226 -6.55 -2.05 -0.20
N MET A 227 -7.62 -1.26 -0.16
CA MET A 227 -7.52 0.20 -0.01
C MET A 227 -7.57 0.56 1.48
N ASN A 228 -6.41 0.77 2.08
CA ASN A 228 -6.27 0.97 3.52
C ASN A 228 -6.41 2.43 3.93
N LEU A 229 -7.33 2.68 4.85
CA LEU A 229 -7.52 3.95 5.55
C LEU A 229 -7.06 3.81 6.99
N MET A 230 -6.11 4.62 7.41
CA MET A 230 -5.59 4.63 8.76
C MET A 230 -6.23 5.74 9.58
N LEU A 231 -6.76 5.41 10.75
CA LEU A 231 -7.44 6.35 11.64
C LEU A 231 -6.74 6.47 12.98
N SER A 232 -6.92 7.64 13.65
CA SER A 232 -6.46 7.89 15.01
C SER A 232 -4.91 7.86 15.15
N GLY A 233 -4.41 7.54 16.35
CA GLY A 233 -2.98 7.56 16.66
C GLY A 233 -2.50 8.94 17.08
N VAL A 234 -1.24 9.28 16.78
CA VAL A 234 -0.64 10.56 17.15
C VAL A 234 -0.29 11.42 15.94
N ASP A 235 -0.21 12.76 16.14
CA ASP A 235 0.36 13.71 15.19
C ASP A 235 1.91 13.66 15.20
N ARG A 236 2.56 14.53 14.42
CA ARG A 236 4.02 14.64 14.35
C ARG A 236 4.64 15.05 15.70
N GLU A 237 3.91 15.81 16.51
CA GLU A 237 4.31 16.25 17.86
C GLU A 237 4.09 15.18 18.93
N GLY A 238 3.25 14.20 18.67
CA GLY A 238 2.93 13.08 19.57
C GLY A 238 1.64 13.26 20.36
N ASN A 239 0.78 14.21 19.96
CA ASN A 239 -0.55 14.39 20.55
C ASN A 239 -1.54 13.39 19.94
N ASP A 240 -2.49 12.90 20.76
CA ASP A 240 -3.60 12.08 20.27
C ASP A 240 -4.48 12.89 19.29
N VAL A 241 -4.81 12.30 18.15
CA VAL A 241 -5.61 12.94 17.09
C VAL A 241 -6.99 12.33 16.90
N THR A 242 -7.42 11.47 17.82
CA THR A 242 -8.78 10.92 17.83
C THR A 242 -9.80 12.04 17.85
N ASN A 243 -10.74 12.05 16.91
CA ASN A 243 -11.70 13.12 16.74
C ASN A 243 -13.07 12.61 16.24
N ASP A 244 -14.03 13.51 16.03
CA ASP A 244 -15.37 13.17 15.57
C ASP A 244 -15.36 12.38 14.26
N LEU A 245 -14.49 12.74 13.31
CA LEU A 245 -14.37 12.04 12.02
C LEU A 245 -13.83 10.62 12.18
N THR A 246 -12.92 10.39 13.16
CA THR A 246 -12.45 9.03 13.49
C THR A 246 -13.64 8.11 13.78
N PHE A 247 -14.54 8.57 14.64
CA PHE A 247 -15.72 7.77 15.01
C PHE A 247 -16.75 7.63 13.89
N MET A 248 -16.96 8.69 13.10
CA MET A 248 -17.85 8.66 11.94
C MET A 248 -17.36 7.64 10.89
N MET A 249 -16.07 7.65 10.55
CA MET A 249 -15.47 6.72 9.60
C MET A 249 -15.49 5.27 10.10
N MET A 250 -15.25 5.05 11.40
CA MET A 250 -15.42 3.72 12.01
C MET A 250 -16.87 3.24 11.93
N ASP A 251 -17.85 4.11 12.21
CA ASP A 251 -19.28 3.75 12.13
C ASP A 251 -19.69 3.42 10.68
N THR A 252 -19.25 4.21 9.71
CA THR A 252 -19.44 3.94 8.28
C THR A 252 -18.87 2.57 7.90
N GLY A 253 -17.62 2.29 8.27
CA GLY A 253 -16.95 1.00 7.99
C GLY A 253 -17.71 -0.20 8.59
N ARG A 254 -18.31 -0.03 9.78
CA ARG A 254 -19.14 -1.06 10.43
C ARG A 254 -20.50 -1.25 9.76
N ARG A 255 -21.12 -0.15 9.33
CA ARG A 255 -22.54 -0.11 8.93
C ARG A 255 -22.76 -0.45 7.47
N LEU A 256 -21.91 0.02 6.56
CA LEU A 256 -22.11 -0.17 5.11
C LEU A 256 -21.79 -1.59 4.63
N LYS A 257 -20.96 -2.35 5.35
CA LYS A 257 -20.55 -3.71 4.97
C LYS A 257 -19.94 -3.83 3.57
N ILE A 258 -19.20 -2.81 3.17
CA ILE A 258 -18.45 -2.73 1.92
C ILE A 258 -17.00 -3.22 2.12
N ALA A 259 -16.33 -3.63 1.06
CA ALA A 259 -14.94 -4.11 1.13
C ALA A 259 -13.96 -2.96 1.35
N CYS A 260 -14.06 -1.90 0.57
CA CYS A 260 -13.21 -0.72 0.63
C CYS A 260 -13.96 0.50 1.16
N PRO A 261 -13.28 1.39 1.90
CA PRO A 261 -11.92 1.25 2.41
C PRO A 261 -11.81 0.21 3.53
N GLN A 262 -10.65 -0.42 3.64
CA GLN A 262 -10.28 -1.18 4.82
C GLN A 262 -9.91 -0.20 5.94
N VAL A 263 -10.68 -0.19 7.02
CA VAL A 263 -10.48 0.73 8.15
C VAL A 263 -9.51 0.10 9.16
N ASN A 264 -8.37 0.74 9.35
CA ASN A 264 -7.33 0.35 10.31
C ASN A 264 -7.19 1.41 11.40
N ILE A 265 -6.85 1.01 12.60
CA ILE A 265 -6.87 1.89 13.77
C ILE A 265 -5.49 1.89 14.44
N ARG A 266 -4.95 3.07 14.65
CA ARG A 266 -3.76 3.26 15.47
C ARG A 266 -4.16 3.45 16.93
N LEU A 267 -3.54 2.67 17.81
CA LEU A 267 -3.71 2.78 19.25
C LEU A 267 -2.35 3.02 19.93
N HIS A 268 -2.38 3.77 21.02
CA HIS A 268 -1.23 3.98 21.91
C HIS A 268 -1.70 3.92 23.37
N LYS A 269 -0.76 3.88 24.30
CA LYS A 269 -1.06 3.74 25.75
C LYS A 269 -2.03 4.78 26.29
N ASN A 270 -2.05 6.00 25.70
CA ASN A 270 -2.90 7.10 26.12
C ASN A 270 -4.15 7.27 25.22
N SER A 271 -4.42 6.36 24.29
CA SER A 271 -5.62 6.43 23.46
C SER A 271 -6.88 6.49 24.33
N PRO A 272 -7.90 7.29 23.93
CA PRO A 272 -9.15 7.39 24.67
C PRO A 272 -9.83 6.03 24.87
N GLU A 273 -10.41 5.80 26.05
CA GLU A 273 -11.13 4.54 26.33
C GLU A 273 -12.30 4.32 25.39
N GLU A 274 -12.98 5.40 24.99
CA GLU A 274 -14.06 5.32 24.00
C GLU A 274 -13.56 4.74 22.66
N LEU A 275 -12.38 5.18 22.19
CA LEU A 275 -11.78 4.62 20.98
C LEU A 275 -11.54 3.11 21.11
N ARG A 276 -10.94 2.68 22.23
CA ARG A 276 -10.66 1.25 22.48
C ARG A 276 -11.94 0.40 22.47
N ARG A 277 -13.00 0.91 23.10
CA ARG A 277 -14.31 0.27 23.10
C ARG A 277 -14.89 0.18 21.68
N LYS A 278 -14.83 1.27 20.93
CA LYS A 278 -15.32 1.33 19.53
C LYS A 278 -14.56 0.41 18.59
N VAL A 279 -13.23 0.29 18.73
CA VAL A 279 -12.41 -0.66 17.98
C VAL A 279 -12.85 -2.11 18.26
N THR A 280 -13.09 -2.44 19.53
CA THR A 280 -13.60 -3.76 19.90
C THR A 280 -14.97 -4.04 19.26
N GLU A 281 -15.90 -3.07 19.28
CA GLU A 281 -17.19 -3.17 18.62
C GLU A 281 -17.05 -3.38 17.10
N LEU A 282 -16.11 -2.70 16.47
CA LEU A 282 -15.83 -2.83 15.04
C LEU A 282 -15.33 -4.25 14.69
N GLN A 283 -14.37 -4.78 15.47
CA GLN A 283 -13.83 -6.13 15.27
C GLN A 283 -14.88 -7.22 15.51
N LEU A 284 -15.70 -7.08 16.56
CA LEU A 284 -16.79 -8.02 16.85
C LEU A 284 -17.92 -7.98 15.81
N GLY A 285 -17.97 -6.95 14.98
CA GLY A 285 -18.98 -6.78 13.93
C GLY A 285 -18.84 -7.75 12.74
N ALA A 286 -17.87 -8.64 12.72
CA ALA A 286 -17.58 -9.62 11.65
C ALA A 286 -17.40 -8.98 10.25
N THR A 287 -16.84 -7.78 10.19
CA THR A 287 -16.63 -7.05 8.92
C THR A 287 -15.19 -7.15 8.40
N ALA A 288 -14.32 -7.90 9.09
CA ALA A 288 -12.87 -7.98 8.84
C ALA A 288 -12.15 -6.60 8.86
N LYS A 289 -12.76 -5.58 9.48
CA LYS A 289 -12.21 -4.22 9.65
C LYS A 289 -11.68 -4.02 11.08
N GLY A 290 -10.87 -2.97 11.26
CA GLY A 290 -10.33 -2.61 12.57
C GLY A 290 -9.03 -3.31 12.91
N THR A 291 -8.16 -3.56 11.91
CA THR A 291 -6.78 -3.97 12.19
C THR A 291 -6.13 -2.94 13.10
N ILE A 292 -5.50 -3.42 14.17
CA ILE A 292 -4.89 -2.55 15.18
C ILE A 292 -3.39 -2.42 14.91
N PHE A 293 -2.94 -1.15 14.84
CA PHE A 293 -1.53 -0.80 14.83
C PHE A 293 -1.17 -0.16 16.18
N ASN A 294 -0.17 -0.73 16.86
CA ASN A 294 0.26 -0.26 18.16
C ASN A 294 1.40 0.78 18.00
N ASP A 295 1.07 2.06 18.18
CA ASP A 295 2.05 3.15 18.08
C ASP A 295 3.22 3.00 19.05
N ASP A 296 3.00 2.43 20.23
CA ASP A 296 4.07 2.20 21.21
C ASP A 296 5.09 1.11 20.77
N VAL A 297 4.77 0.37 19.70
CA VAL A 297 5.65 -0.63 19.07
C VAL A 297 6.15 -0.13 17.72
N VAL A 298 5.23 0.32 16.85
CA VAL A 298 5.54 0.70 15.45
C VAL A 298 6.46 1.93 15.41
N ILE A 299 6.18 2.98 16.19
CA ILE A 299 6.99 4.21 16.17
C ILE A 299 8.44 3.93 16.62
N PRO A 300 8.71 3.27 17.76
CA PRO A 300 10.08 2.91 18.12
C PRO A 300 10.78 2.02 17.10
N MET A 301 10.07 1.10 16.46
CA MET A 301 10.62 0.25 15.40
C MET A 301 11.09 1.11 14.22
N LEU A 302 10.25 2.02 13.71
CA LEU A 302 10.62 2.91 12.61
C LEU A 302 11.81 3.82 12.98
N VAL A 303 11.83 4.35 14.20
CA VAL A 303 12.98 5.14 14.69
C VAL A 303 14.26 4.30 14.74
N SER A 304 14.17 3.02 15.09
CA SER A 304 15.33 2.13 15.14
C SER A 304 15.95 1.87 13.75
N THR A 305 15.17 2.05 12.68
CA THR A 305 15.68 1.98 11.29
C THR A 305 16.32 3.30 10.82
N GLY A 306 16.41 4.32 11.68
CA GLY A 306 16.96 5.64 11.37
C GLY A 306 15.93 6.67 10.92
N MET A 307 14.64 6.34 10.90
CA MET A 307 13.59 7.30 10.53
C MET A 307 13.47 8.41 11.61
N PRO A 308 13.39 9.70 11.23
CA PRO A 308 13.12 10.77 12.17
C PRO A 308 11.81 10.55 12.95
N LEU A 309 11.81 10.86 14.25
CA LEU A 309 10.66 10.59 15.13
C LEU A 309 9.36 11.23 14.65
N GLU A 310 9.42 12.48 14.16
CA GLU A 310 8.26 13.20 13.61
C GLU A 310 7.67 12.49 12.38
N MET A 311 8.54 11.96 11.51
CA MET A 311 8.14 11.15 10.35
C MET A 311 7.57 9.80 10.80
N ALA A 312 8.23 9.10 11.72
CA ALA A 312 7.77 7.84 12.26
C ALA A 312 6.38 7.95 12.91
N ARG A 313 6.06 9.08 13.58
CA ARG A 313 4.73 9.34 14.14
C ARG A 313 3.65 9.55 13.09
N HIS A 314 4.02 9.92 11.88
CA HIS A 314 3.09 10.25 10.79
C HIS A 314 2.74 9.05 9.89
N TYR A 315 3.11 7.85 10.27
CA TYR A 315 2.88 6.66 9.46
C TYR A 315 1.39 6.36 9.22
N SER A 316 1.13 5.80 8.05
CA SER A 316 -0.09 5.12 7.64
C SER A 316 0.24 3.69 7.17
N CYS A 317 -0.66 3.01 6.48
CA CYS A 317 -0.38 1.70 5.91
C CYS A 317 -0.90 1.56 4.48
N ASP A 318 -0.25 0.71 3.74
CA ASP A 318 -0.61 0.30 2.39
C ASP A 318 -1.51 -0.96 2.41
N GLY A 319 -1.81 -1.50 1.23
CA GLY A 319 -2.78 -2.55 0.96
C GLY A 319 -2.64 -3.81 1.81
N CYS A 320 -1.43 -4.31 2.00
CA CYS A 320 -1.16 -5.50 2.81
C CYS A 320 -0.65 -5.18 4.23
N ASN A 321 -0.90 -3.98 4.73
CA ASN A 321 -0.48 -3.42 6.02
C ASN A 321 1.00 -2.98 6.09
N GLU A 322 1.67 -2.77 4.97
CA GLU A 322 2.99 -2.15 4.93
C GLU A 322 2.95 -0.76 5.52
N ILE A 323 3.98 -0.41 6.30
CA ILE A 323 4.08 0.92 6.89
C ILE A 323 4.58 1.91 5.84
N VAL A 324 3.81 2.97 5.62
CA VAL A 324 4.12 4.04 4.65
C VAL A 324 3.99 5.42 5.30
N ILE A 325 4.60 6.42 4.69
CA ILE A 325 4.41 7.83 5.03
C ILE A 325 3.84 8.54 3.79
N ASP A 326 2.63 9.05 3.91
CA ASP A 326 1.89 9.63 2.79
C ASP A 326 2.65 10.77 2.12
N GLY A 327 2.87 10.67 0.80
CA GLY A 327 3.60 11.66 0.03
C GLY A 327 5.09 11.83 0.38
N GLU A 328 5.67 10.93 1.17
CA GLU A 328 7.07 11.03 1.61
C GLU A 328 7.86 9.73 1.43
N SER A 329 7.18 8.58 1.41
CA SER A 329 7.83 7.27 1.27
C SER A 329 7.35 6.51 0.05
N LEU A 330 8.18 5.57 -0.38
CA LEU A 330 7.73 4.47 -1.23
C LEU A 330 8.11 3.14 -0.60
N VAL A 331 7.30 2.15 -0.92
CA VAL A 331 7.45 0.80 -0.42
C VAL A 331 7.59 -0.15 -1.60
N ASP A 332 8.54 -1.04 -1.50
CA ASP A 332 8.68 -2.20 -2.35
C ASP A 332 8.84 -3.44 -1.47
N PHE A 333 8.44 -4.60 -1.93
CA PHE A 333 8.50 -5.79 -1.11
C PHE A 333 8.73 -7.06 -1.90
N CYS A 334 9.26 -8.05 -1.22
CA CYS A 334 9.36 -9.42 -1.68
C CYS A 334 8.95 -10.38 -0.55
N ALA A 335 8.75 -11.63 -0.87
CA ALA A 335 8.27 -12.61 0.09
C ALA A 335 9.09 -13.89 0.05
N VAL A 336 9.32 -14.47 1.23
CA VAL A 336 9.86 -15.82 1.40
C VAL A 336 8.83 -16.71 2.08
N ASP A 337 8.64 -17.93 1.57
CA ASP A 337 7.71 -18.88 2.14
C ASP A 337 8.43 -19.78 3.17
N ALA A 338 8.06 -19.63 4.43
CA ALA A 338 8.62 -20.41 5.52
C ALA A 338 8.19 -21.89 5.46
N THR A 339 6.97 -22.19 4.97
CA THR A 339 6.51 -23.59 4.82
C THR A 339 7.27 -24.32 3.74
N LYS A 340 7.53 -23.67 2.60
CA LYS A 340 8.37 -24.25 1.55
C LYS A 340 9.82 -24.44 2.03
N SER A 341 10.34 -23.51 2.83
CA SER A 341 11.66 -23.66 3.44
C SER A 341 11.74 -24.86 4.39
N LEU A 342 10.65 -25.13 5.15
CA LEU A 342 10.55 -26.34 6.00
C LEU A 342 10.55 -27.62 5.17
N GLU A 343 9.77 -27.65 4.09
CA GLU A 343 9.76 -28.79 3.16
C GLU A 343 11.15 -29.04 2.57
N LEU A 344 11.81 -27.99 2.06
CA LEU A 344 13.17 -28.11 1.53
C LEU A 344 14.17 -28.63 2.55
N MET A 345 14.06 -28.22 3.82
CA MET A 345 14.90 -28.76 4.89
C MET A 345 14.64 -30.24 5.11
N LEU A 346 13.38 -30.68 5.21
CA LEU A 346 13.01 -32.08 5.41
C LEU A 346 13.55 -33.00 4.29
N PHE A 347 13.58 -32.50 3.06
CA PHE A 347 14.07 -33.24 1.89
C PHE A 347 15.49 -32.84 1.45
N ASN A 348 16.29 -32.28 2.36
CA ASN A 348 17.70 -31.91 2.17
C ASN A 348 17.90 -31.04 0.89
N GLY A 349 17.13 -29.97 0.76
CA GLY A 349 17.17 -28.99 -0.32
C GLY A 349 16.42 -29.36 -1.59
N ARG A 350 15.84 -30.55 -1.67
CA ARG A 350 15.05 -30.97 -2.83
C ARG A 350 13.62 -30.46 -2.77
N ASP A 351 13.12 -29.94 -3.87
CA ASP A 351 11.72 -29.58 -4.06
C ASP A 351 10.96 -30.82 -4.59
N VAL A 352 10.09 -31.40 -3.78
CA VAL A 352 9.39 -32.64 -4.10
C VAL A 352 8.24 -32.47 -5.12
N ASP A 353 7.78 -31.24 -5.32
CA ASP A 353 6.73 -30.91 -6.26
C ASP A 353 7.26 -30.68 -7.70
N LEU A 354 8.57 -30.66 -7.86
CA LEU A 354 9.21 -30.36 -9.13
C LEU A 354 9.82 -31.61 -9.77
N GLU A 355 9.41 -31.90 -11.00
CA GLU A 355 10.15 -32.82 -11.85
C GLU A 355 11.52 -32.24 -12.20
N GLU A 356 12.52 -33.11 -12.36
CA GLU A 356 13.87 -32.71 -12.77
C GLU A 356 13.80 -31.99 -14.12
N GLY A 357 14.34 -30.79 -14.18
CA GLY A 357 14.34 -29.94 -15.38
C GLY A 357 13.14 -28.98 -15.52
N THR A 358 12.24 -28.92 -14.53
CA THR A 358 11.14 -27.95 -14.54
C THR A 358 11.69 -26.51 -14.45
N VAL A 359 11.32 -25.67 -15.40
CA VAL A 359 11.64 -24.24 -15.39
C VAL A 359 10.58 -23.53 -14.56
N LEU A 360 10.99 -22.94 -13.43
CA LEU A 360 10.12 -22.11 -12.59
C LEU A 360 10.12 -20.68 -13.12
N ARG A 361 8.96 -20.23 -13.53
CA ARG A 361 8.72 -18.79 -13.68
C ARG A 361 8.47 -18.23 -12.29
N ALA A 362 9.33 -17.33 -11.84
CA ALA A 362 9.06 -16.56 -10.63
C ALA A 362 7.81 -15.71 -10.88
N ASN A 363 6.69 -16.07 -10.23
CA ASN A 363 5.50 -15.22 -10.20
C ASN A 363 5.78 -14.06 -9.23
N TYR A 364 6.53 -13.05 -9.70
CA TYR A 364 6.58 -11.76 -9.05
C TYR A 364 5.50 -10.88 -9.67
N HIS A 365 4.66 -10.31 -8.86
CA HIS A 365 3.63 -9.34 -9.26
C HIS A 365 4.21 -8.04 -9.83
N TYR A 366 5.52 -7.95 -10.05
CA TYR A 366 6.20 -6.77 -10.54
C TYR A 366 6.67 -6.95 -11.97
N ARG A 367 6.13 -6.08 -12.78
CA ARG A 367 6.52 -5.66 -14.12
C ARG A 367 7.90 -6.12 -14.57
N ASN A 368 7.97 -7.29 -15.13
CA ASN A 368 8.89 -7.55 -16.23
C ASN A 368 8.24 -8.55 -17.15
N ASP A 369 8.01 -8.14 -18.39
CA ASP A 369 7.51 -8.99 -19.46
C ASP A 369 8.44 -10.18 -19.75
N HIS A 370 9.58 -10.24 -19.07
CA HIS A 370 10.55 -11.31 -19.11
C HIS A 370 11.13 -11.58 -17.71
N PRO A 371 10.44 -12.35 -16.84
CA PRO A 371 11.10 -12.86 -15.65
C PRO A 371 12.32 -13.69 -16.09
N PRO A 372 13.48 -13.54 -15.41
CA PRO A 372 14.61 -14.39 -15.71
C PRO A 372 14.19 -15.85 -15.56
N GLU A 373 14.43 -16.66 -16.58
CA GLU A 373 14.24 -18.11 -16.52
C GLU A 373 15.17 -18.65 -15.45
N VAL A 374 14.61 -18.95 -14.28
CA VAL A 374 15.34 -19.68 -13.26
C VAL A 374 15.27 -21.14 -13.64
N SER A 375 16.34 -21.68 -14.22
CA SER A 375 16.42 -23.13 -14.41
C SER A 375 16.38 -23.77 -13.03
N SER A 376 15.26 -24.40 -12.68
CA SER A 376 15.22 -25.23 -11.49
C SER A 376 16.03 -26.49 -11.79
N ARG A 377 17.13 -26.66 -11.10
CA ARG A 377 17.56 -28.00 -10.76
C ARG A 377 16.52 -28.52 -9.75
N ALA A 378 16.33 -29.83 -9.64
CA ALA A 378 15.49 -30.46 -8.62
C ALA A 378 15.85 -30.06 -7.16
N THR A 379 16.86 -29.22 -7.01
CA THR A 379 17.37 -28.67 -5.75
C THR A 379 17.14 -27.16 -5.75
N ARG A 380 16.12 -26.73 -5.04
CA ARG A 380 15.80 -25.29 -4.83
C ARG A 380 16.46 -24.71 -3.59
N GLY A 381 16.64 -25.58 -2.60
CA GLY A 381 17.32 -25.27 -1.36
C GLY A 381 18.79 -25.64 -1.43
N HIS A 382 19.47 -25.44 -0.33
CA HIS A 382 20.80 -25.99 -0.12
C HIS A 382 20.74 -27.21 0.81
N GLU A 383 21.79 -27.99 0.84
CA GLU A 383 21.87 -29.16 1.70
C GLU A 383 22.08 -28.73 3.17
N THR A 384 21.07 -28.96 4.02
CA THR A 384 21.11 -28.68 5.46
C THR A 384 21.35 -29.91 6.31
N GLY A 385 21.57 -31.04 5.66
CA GLY A 385 21.76 -32.35 6.31
C GLY A 385 20.55 -33.26 6.13
N ASP A 386 20.79 -34.56 6.34
CA ASP A 386 19.76 -35.60 6.25
C ASP A 386 18.89 -35.58 7.51
N PHE A 387 17.64 -35.16 7.40
CA PHE A 387 16.69 -35.09 8.51
C PHE A 387 16.59 -36.42 9.29
N ALA A 388 16.67 -37.55 8.58
CA ALA A 388 16.64 -38.87 9.19
C ALA A 388 17.82 -39.16 10.13
N LYS A 389 18.90 -38.41 10.05
CA LYS A 389 20.12 -38.56 10.86
C LYS A 389 20.25 -37.50 11.96
N MET A 390 19.31 -36.58 12.07
CA MET A 390 19.30 -35.58 13.14
C MET A 390 18.92 -36.22 14.47
N ASN A 391 19.68 -35.92 15.50
CA ASN A 391 19.56 -36.63 16.81
C ASN A 391 18.80 -35.79 17.85
N SER A 392 18.55 -34.52 17.59
CA SER A 392 17.86 -33.62 18.50
C SER A 392 16.95 -32.63 17.74
N PHE A 393 15.96 -32.11 18.44
CA PHE A 393 15.10 -31.05 17.88
C PHE A 393 15.89 -29.77 17.56
N GLU A 394 16.91 -29.48 18.34
CA GLU A 394 17.78 -28.33 18.14
C GLU A 394 18.51 -28.41 16.78
N GLU A 395 18.96 -29.60 16.37
CA GLU A 395 19.55 -29.82 15.04
C GLU A 395 18.51 -29.54 13.93
N VAL A 396 17.26 -29.98 14.12
CA VAL A 396 16.18 -29.73 13.16
C VAL A 396 15.86 -28.24 13.05
N LEU A 397 15.76 -27.55 14.19
CA LEU A 397 15.47 -26.12 14.22
C LEU A 397 16.57 -25.31 13.53
N GLU A 398 17.85 -25.59 13.80
CA GLU A 398 18.98 -24.92 13.16
C GLU A 398 19.02 -25.21 11.66
N ALA A 399 18.78 -26.44 11.23
CA ALA A 399 18.71 -26.78 9.81
C ALA A 399 17.55 -26.06 9.08
N PHE A 400 16.40 -25.93 9.74
CA PHE A 400 15.28 -25.15 9.23
C PHE A 400 15.65 -23.67 9.09
N ILE A 401 16.21 -23.07 10.14
CA ILE A 401 16.61 -21.65 10.12
C ILE A 401 17.64 -21.41 9.03
N ASP A 402 18.63 -22.26 8.90
CA ASP A 402 19.65 -22.16 7.84
C ASP A 402 19.01 -22.20 6.44
N GLN A 403 18.11 -23.17 6.17
CA GLN A 403 17.38 -23.23 4.90
C GLN A 403 16.50 -22.00 4.67
N PHE A 404 15.81 -21.51 5.69
CA PHE A 404 14.91 -20.38 5.60
C PHE A 404 15.67 -19.07 5.30
N LEU A 405 16.79 -18.83 5.99
CA LEU A 405 17.62 -17.65 5.73
C LEU A 405 18.31 -17.72 4.37
N TYR A 406 18.73 -18.90 3.92
CA TYR A 406 19.21 -19.11 2.57
C TYR A 406 18.16 -18.73 1.51
N GLN A 407 16.90 -19.16 1.68
CA GLN A 407 15.81 -18.78 0.77
C GLN A 407 15.55 -17.27 0.82
N ALA A 408 15.59 -16.67 2.00
CA ALA A 408 15.46 -15.23 2.19
C ALA A 408 16.55 -14.45 1.42
N GLU A 409 17.80 -14.88 1.52
CA GLU A 409 18.93 -14.29 0.79
C GLU A 409 18.75 -14.39 -0.73
N GLN A 410 18.32 -15.57 -1.23
CA GLN A 410 18.10 -15.77 -2.67
C GLN A 410 16.97 -14.87 -3.20
N VAL A 411 15.92 -14.66 -2.39
CA VAL A 411 14.81 -13.75 -2.72
C VAL A 411 15.30 -12.30 -2.75
N LEU A 412 16.02 -11.87 -1.72
CA LEU A 412 16.56 -10.49 -1.64
C LEU A 412 17.52 -10.17 -2.78
N ASN A 413 18.47 -11.06 -3.09
CA ASN A 413 19.41 -10.86 -4.18
C ASN A 413 18.70 -10.63 -5.52
N ARG A 414 17.72 -11.49 -5.85
CA ARG A 414 16.93 -11.36 -7.09
C ARG A 414 16.04 -10.12 -7.09
N PHE A 415 15.48 -9.77 -5.94
CA PHE A 415 14.68 -8.57 -5.81
C PHE A 415 15.50 -7.31 -6.05
N CYS A 416 16.69 -7.21 -5.45
CA CYS A 416 17.62 -6.09 -5.65
C CYS A 416 18.04 -5.96 -7.13
N GLU A 417 18.38 -7.07 -7.80
CA GLU A 417 18.68 -7.08 -9.23
C GLU A 417 17.49 -6.60 -10.08
N GLY A 418 16.28 -7.08 -9.78
CA GLY A 418 15.05 -6.71 -10.49
C GLY A 418 14.69 -5.22 -10.33
N ILE A 419 14.85 -4.68 -9.12
CA ILE A 419 14.59 -3.27 -8.83
C ILE A 419 15.52 -2.35 -9.63
N HIS A 420 16.81 -2.65 -9.68
CA HIS A 420 17.76 -1.84 -10.44
C HIS A 420 17.35 -1.72 -11.91
N HIS A 421 16.83 -2.78 -12.51
CA HIS A 421 16.37 -2.74 -13.91
C HIS A 421 15.06 -1.98 -14.06
N SER A 422 14.08 -2.19 -13.18
CA SER A 422 12.77 -1.52 -13.28
C SER A 422 12.85 -0.02 -13.02
N TRP A 423 13.75 0.42 -12.16
CA TRP A 423 13.92 1.84 -11.86
C TRP A 423 14.74 2.59 -12.92
N ALA A 424 15.62 1.89 -13.63
CA ALA A 424 16.39 2.51 -14.69
C ALA A 424 15.52 3.05 -15.84
N ASP A 425 14.41 2.37 -16.12
CA ASP A 425 13.52 2.70 -17.25
C ASP A 425 12.16 3.29 -16.81
N GLY A 426 11.83 3.25 -15.50
CA GLY A 426 10.55 3.74 -14.96
C GLY A 426 10.50 5.26 -14.79
N VAL A 427 9.31 5.82 -14.99
CA VAL A 427 8.97 7.21 -14.65
C VAL A 427 7.66 7.20 -13.90
N THR A 428 7.64 7.76 -12.69
CA THR A 428 6.40 7.92 -11.91
C THR A 428 5.47 8.91 -12.61
N PRO A 429 4.16 8.63 -12.72
CA PRO A 429 3.21 9.58 -13.29
C PRO A 429 3.32 10.95 -12.61
N PRO A 430 3.50 12.04 -13.38
CA PRO A 430 3.74 13.39 -12.83
C PRO A 430 2.65 13.87 -11.88
N PHE A 431 1.38 13.47 -12.08
CA PHE A 431 0.29 13.80 -11.17
C PHE A 431 0.52 13.19 -9.78
N LEU A 432 0.91 11.93 -9.70
CA LEU A 432 1.23 11.29 -8.42
C LEU A 432 2.48 11.90 -7.78
N ALA A 433 3.55 12.08 -8.57
CA ALA A 433 4.81 12.64 -8.08
C ALA A 433 4.67 14.06 -7.51
N GLY A 434 3.78 14.87 -8.06
CA GLY A 434 3.48 16.22 -7.55
C GLY A 434 2.86 16.24 -6.16
N SER A 435 2.29 15.12 -5.68
CA SER A 435 1.81 14.99 -4.31
C SER A 435 2.93 14.68 -3.29
N PHE A 436 4.15 14.36 -3.76
CA PHE A 436 5.32 14.15 -2.89
C PHE A 436 6.07 15.46 -2.67
N SER A 437 6.21 15.87 -1.41
CA SER A 437 6.82 17.16 -1.06
C SER A 437 8.24 17.31 -1.62
N THR A 438 9.08 16.30 -1.48
CA THR A 438 10.47 16.31 -1.96
C THR A 438 10.60 16.23 -3.48
N CYS A 439 9.69 15.53 -4.15
CA CYS A 439 9.64 15.53 -5.61
C CYS A 439 9.29 16.91 -6.15
N LEU A 440 8.29 17.55 -5.53
CA LEU A 440 7.86 18.90 -5.86
C LEU A 440 8.96 19.95 -5.62
N GLU A 441 9.79 19.75 -4.58
CA GLU A 441 10.91 20.65 -4.26
C GLU A 441 12.12 20.43 -5.17
N SER A 442 12.49 19.18 -5.44
CA SER A 442 13.75 18.83 -6.10
C SER A 442 13.64 18.55 -7.60
N GLY A 443 12.46 18.23 -8.09
CA GLY A 443 12.26 17.73 -9.45
C GLY A 443 12.74 16.29 -9.68
N LYS A 444 13.11 15.59 -8.61
CA LYS A 444 13.50 14.18 -8.71
C LYS A 444 12.28 13.29 -8.69
N ASP A 445 12.29 12.27 -9.54
CA ASP A 445 11.29 11.20 -9.52
C ASP A 445 11.36 10.42 -8.19
N PRO A 446 10.23 9.99 -7.60
CA PRO A 446 10.23 9.19 -6.38
C PRO A 446 11.17 7.98 -6.43
N LEU A 447 11.22 7.27 -7.57
CA LEU A 447 12.11 6.13 -7.80
C LEU A 447 13.60 6.53 -7.90
N ARG A 448 13.88 7.80 -8.19
CA ARG A 448 15.23 8.33 -8.44
C ARG A 448 15.72 9.32 -7.37
N GLY A 449 15.32 9.08 -6.12
CA GLY A 449 15.74 9.90 -4.97
C GLY A 449 14.80 11.06 -4.65
N GLY A 450 13.59 11.08 -5.22
CA GLY A 450 12.57 12.06 -4.89
C GLY A 450 11.77 11.72 -3.63
N SER A 451 11.70 10.46 -3.19
CA SER A 451 11.09 10.11 -1.91
C SER A 451 12.05 10.32 -0.75
N LYS A 452 11.54 10.81 0.40
CA LYS A 452 12.34 10.98 1.62
C LYS A 452 12.78 9.64 2.21
N TRP A 453 11.90 8.64 2.12
CA TRP A 453 12.10 7.34 2.70
C TRP A 453 11.76 6.25 1.70
N ARG A 454 12.59 5.21 1.66
CA ARG A 454 12.34 4.01 0.87
C ARG A 454 12.36 2.81 1.80
N SER A 455 11.29 2.05 1.78
CA SER A 455 11.20 0.82 2.54
C SER A 455 11.24 -0.37 1.60
N PHE A 456 12.22 -1.24 1.80
CA PHE A 456 12.25 -2.55 1.18
C PHE A 456 11.85 -3.56 2.24
N MET A 457 10.76 -4.26 2.02
CA MET A 457 10.21 -5.19 3.00
C MET A 457 10.38 -6.62 2.50
N LEU A 458 10.97 -7.47 3.32
CA LEU A 458 10.94 -8.91 3.12
C LEU A 458 9.89 -9.50 4.04
N PHE A 459 8.79 -10.00 3.46
CA PHE A 459 7.77 -10.71 4.20
C PHE A 459 8.14 -12.17 4.39
N SER A 460 7.73 -12.72 5.53
CA SER A 460 7.64 -14.14 5.70
C SER A 460 6.21 -14.53 6.05
N GLY A 461 5.58 -15.31 5.19
CA GLY A 461 4.31 -15.95 5.47
C GLY A 461 4.46 -17.23 6.29
N SER A 462 3.33 -17.69 6.86
CA SER A 462 3.19 -19.05 7.41
C SER A 462 4.04 -19.39 8.65
N ILE A 463 4.58 -18.40 9.38
CA ILE A 463 5.35 -18.65 10.61
C ILE A 463 4.56 -19.47 11.64
N PRO A 464 3.27 -19.19 11.93
CA PRO A 464 2.49 -20.04 12.83
C PRO A 464 2.41 -21.51 12.39
N THR A 465 2.20 -21.75 11.10
CA THR A 465 2.14 -23.10 10.52
C THR A 465 3.48 -23.85 10.68
N VAL A 466 4.59 -23.15 10.48
CA VAL A 466 5.94 -23.73 10.67
C VAL A 466 6.20 -24.00 12.15
N ALA A 467 5.86 -23.08 13.05
CA ALA A 467 6.01 -23.28 14.49
C ALA A 467 5.20 -24.50 14.96
N ASP A 468 3.95 -24.64 14.50
CA ASP A 468 3.10 -25.81 14.76
C ASP A 468 3.74 -27.11 14.25
N SER A 469 4.28 -27.08 13.04
CA SER A 469 4.90 -28.24 12.41
C SER A 469 6.17 -28.66 13.15
N LEU A 470 7.03 -27.70 13.50
CA LEU A 470 8.25 -27.96 14.27
C LEU A 470 7.93 -28.43 15.70
N ALA A 471 6.90 -27.85 16.35
CA ALA A 471 6.44 -28.31 17.65
C ALA A 471 5.92 -29.75 17.57
N ALA A 472 5.21 -30.11 16.49
CA ALA A 472 4.75 -31.48 16.28
C ALA A 472 5.92 -32.44 16.03
N VAL A 473 6.93 -32.06 15.25
CA VAL A 473 8.17 -32.85 15.07
C VAL A 473 8.87 -33.05 16.41
N LYS A 474 9.07 -31.97 17.19
CA LYS A 474 9.66 -32.04 18.54
C LYS A 474 8.91 -33.03 19.42
N LYS A 475 7.58 -32.88 19.49
CA LYS A 475 6.73 -33.70 20.37
C LYS A 475 6.70 -35.16 19.96
N VAL A 476 6.39 -35.42 18.68
CA VAL A 476 6.08 -36.79 18.21
C VAL A 476 7.34 -37.64 18.01
N ILE A 477 8.42 -37.02 17.48
CA ILE A 477 9.65 -37.75 17.16
C ILE A 477 10.63 -37.77 18.33
N PHE A 478 10.96 -36.60 18.90
CA PHE A 478 12.07 -36.50 19.86
C PHE A 478 11.63 -36.72 21.30
N GLU A 479 10.45 -36.26 21.72
CA GLU A 479 9.98 -36.42 23.10
C GLU A 479 9.21 -37.73 23.30
N ASP A 480 8.07 -37.89 22.59
CA ASP A 480 7.18 -39.05 22.76
C ASP A 480 7.67 -40.31 22.02
N ARG A 481 8.57 -40.12 21.03
CA ARG A 481 9.16 -41.19 20.22
C ARG A 481 8.14 -42.14 19.60
N ILE A 482 7.05 -41.54 19.05
CA ILE A 482 5.93 -42.26 18.43
C ILE A 482 6.32 -42.81 17.07
N CYS A 483 7.16 -42.07 16.32
CA CYS A 483 7.68 -42.48 15.03
C CYS A 483 9.13 -41.99 14.84
N THR A 484 9.80 -42.51 13.83
CA THR A 484 11.11 -42.02 13.38
C THR A 484 10.96 -40.91 12.35
N ALA A 485 12.07 -40.22 12.05
CA ALA A 485 12.11 -39.20 10.96
C ALA A 485 11.82 -39.81 9.59
N GLU A 486 12.35 -41.03 9.32
CA GLU A 486 12.07 -41.78 8.09
C GLU A 486 10.59 -42.10 7.91
N GLU A 487 9.91 -42.54 9.00
CA GLU A 487 8.47 -42.80 8.96
C GLU A 487 7.65 -41.53 8.67
N LEU A 488 8.06 -40.36 9.20
CA LEU A 488 7.44 -39.11 8.86
C LEU A 488 7.67 -38.74 7.38
N LEU A 489 8.92 -38.84 6.89
CA LEU A 489 9.23 -38.56 5.48
C LEU A 489 8.42 -39.47 4.54
N GLN A 490 8.28 -40.76 4.86
CA GLN A 490 7.46 -41.67 4.09
C GLN A 490 5.98 -41.26 4.13
N ALA A 491 5.43 -40.93 5.29
CA ALA A 491 4.05 -40.47 5.43
C ALA A 491 3.75 -39.18 4.64
N LEU A 492 4.70 -38.25 4.61
CA LEU A 492 4.60 -37.04 3.80
C LEU A 492 4.65 -37.34 2.29
N THR A 493 5.55 -38.23 1.88
CA THR A 493 5.66 -38.66 0.47
C THR A 493 4.38 -39.38 -0.01
N ASP A 494 3.75 -40.14 0.85
CA ASP A 494 2.49 -40.84 0.59
C ASP A 494 1.25 -39.93 0.76
N ASP A 495 1.42 -38.64 0.96
CA ASP A 495 0.32 -37.68 1.27
C ASP A 495 -0.60 -38.19 2.40
N TRP A 496 0.00 -38.81 3.42
CA TRP A 496 -0.65 -39.44 4.55
C TRP A 496 -1.53 -40.68 4.22
N GLU A 497 -1.57 -41.13 2.94
CA GLU A 497 -2.31 -42.35 2.60
C GLU A 497 -1.75 -43.56 3.36
N GLY A 498 -2.62 -44.22 4.14
CA GLY A 498 -2.24 -45.33 5.02
C GLY A 498 -1.62 -44.89 6.36
N HIS A 499 -1.34 -43.64 6.58
CA HIS A 499 -0.68 -43.10 7.79
C HIS A 499 -1.60 -42.26 8.69
N GLU A 500 -2.93 -42.39 8.56
CA GLU A 500 -3.90 -41.52 9.24
C GLU A 500 -3.74 -41.48 10.77
N ARG A 501 -3.39 -42.60 11.40
CA ARG A 501 -3.14 -42.64 12.86
C ARG A 501 -1.94 -41.80 13.26
N LEU A 502 -0.89 -41.78 12.44
CA LEU A 502 0.30 -40.98 12.66
C LEU A 502 -0.05 -39.51 12.43
N ARG A 503 -0.76 -39.19 11.35
CA ARG A 503 -1.26 -37.82 11.06
C ARG A 503 -2.01 -37.23 12.24
N GLN A 504 -2.90 -38.01 12.88
CA GLN A 504 -3.65 -37.55 14.05
C GLN A 504 -2.74 -37.24 15.27
N ARG A 505 -1.58 -37.87 15.40
CA ARG A 505 -0.60 -37.55 16.45
C ARG A 505 0.06 -36.20 16.20
N PHE A 506 0.43 -35.91 14.94
CA PHE A 506 0.97 -34.60 14.56
C PHE A 506 -0.08 -33.49 14.70
N LEU A 507 -1.32 -33.73 14.31
CA LEU A 507 -2.42 -32.77 14.46
C LEU A 507 -2.75 -32.45 15.92
N ALA A 508 -2.58 -33.41 16.83
CA ALA A 508 -2.84 -33.29 18.27
C ALA A 508 -1.71 -32.57 19.05
N ALA A 509 -0.57 -32.28 18.43
CA ALA A 509 0.51 -31.51 19.05
C ALA A 509 0.05 -30.09 19.41
N PRO A 510 0.69 -29.43 20.41
CA PRO A 510 0.39 -28.03 20.75
C PRO A 510 0.42 -27.09 19.55
N LYS A 511 -0.38 -26.03 19.62
CA LYS A 511 -0.54 -25.06 18.51
C LYS A 511 -0.23 -23.64 18.97
N PHE A 512 0.38 -22.87 18.06
CA PHE A 512 0.67 -21.45 18.23
C PHE A 512 -0.58 -20.63 18.56
N GLY A 513 -0.40 -19.58 19.36
CA GLY A 513 -1.45 -18.61 19.67
C GLY A 513 -2.45 -19.06 20.75
N ASN A 514 -2.13 -20.11 21.50
CA ASN A 514 -2.92 -20.60 22.64
C ASN A 514 -2.27 -20.30 24.00
N ASP A 515 -1.36 -19.31 24.07
CA ASP A 515 -0.61 -18.95 25.28
C ASP A 515 0.18 -20.17 25.81
N ASP A 516 0.83 -20.92 24.91
CA ASP A 516 1.63 -22.09 25.20
C ASP A 516 3.09 -21.84 24.75
N ASP A 517 3.95 -21.55 25.72
CA ASP A 517 5.38 -21.28 25.50
C ASP A 517 6.09 -22.41 24.73
N TYR A 518 5.55 -23.61 24.74
CA TYR A 518 6.12 -24.77 24.03
C TYR A 518 6.20 -24.51 22.52
N VAL A 519 5.19 -23.86 21.93
CA VAL A 519 5.12 -23.53 20.50
C VAL A 519 5.54 -22.09 20.26
N ASP A 520 5.06 -21.17 21.11
CA ASP A 520 5.27 -19.73 20.94
C ASP A 520 6.77 -19.37 20.97
N SER A 521 7.57 -20.08 21.80
CA SER A 521 9.03 -19.89 21.82
C SER A 521 9.72 -20.26 20.49
N ILE A 522 9.20 -21.26 19.76
CA ILE A 522 9.72 -21.64 18.44
C ILE A 522 9.45 -20.51 17.45
N ALA A 523 8.22 -19.98 17.43
CA ALA A 523 7.88 -18.86 16.57
C ALA A 523 8.72 -17.61 16.87
N VAL A 524 8.92 -17.29 18.15
CA VAL A 524 9.75 -16.16 18.60
C VAL A 524 11.20 -16.33 18.12
N GLU A 525 11.79 -17.51 18.23
CA GLU A 525 13.17 -17.76 17.77
C GLU A 525 13.29 -17.61 16.25
N ILE A 526 12.34 -18.15 15.48
CA ILE A 526 12.31 -17.99 14.02
C ILE A 526 12.25 -16.51 13.63
N VAL A 527 11.29 -15.76 14.20
CA VAL A 527 11.11 -14.34 13.89
C VAL A 527 12.33 -13.54 14.29
N ARG A 528 12.93 -13.81 15.45
CA ARG A 528 14.14 -13.13 15.92
C ARG A 528 15.29 -13.34 14.94
N ARG A 529 15.59 -14.58 14.56
CA ARG A 529 16.69 -14.92 13.63
C ARG A 529 16.46 -14.34 12.24
N PHE A 530 15.21 -14.36 11.77
CA PHE A 530 14.84 -13.71 10.51
C PHE A 530 15.02 -12.19 10.55
N SER A 531 14.56 -11.54 11.62
CA SER A 531 14.74 -10.10 11.80
C SER A 531 16.21 -9.72 11.88
N ASP A 532 17.00 -10.46 12.68
CA ASP A 532 18.45 -10.22 12.80
C ASP A 532 19.14 -10.33 11.42
N PHE A 533 18.74 -11.31 10.61
CA PHE A 533 19.25 -11.47 9.24
C PHE A 533 18.88 -10.28 8.36
N VAL A 534 17.58 -9.88 8.33
CA VAL A 534 17.11 -8.76 7.49
C VAL A 534 17.81 -7.45 7.87
N TYR A 535 17.95 -7.16 9.17
CA TYR A 535 18.66 -5.97 9.64
C TYR A 535 20.16 -5.99 9.36
N GLY A 536 20.76 -7.17 9.30
CA GLY A 536 22.18 -7.34 8.96
C GLY A 536 22.46 -7.49 7.48
N TYR A 537 21.45 -7.55 6.63
CA TYR A 537 21.64 -7.74 5.19
C TYR A 537 22.22 -6.48 4.55
N ASP A 538 23.45 -6.62 4.03
CA ASP A 538 24.19 -5.54 3.33
C ASP A 538 24.13 -5.77 1.80
N GLY A 539 22.92 -5.78 1.26
CA GLY A 539 22.71 -5.84 -0.18
C GLY A 539 23.06 -4.49 -0.83
N GLN A 540 23.75 -4.52 -1.96
CA GLN A 540 23.97 -3.31 -2.76
C GLN A 540 22.64 -2.87 -3.40
N LEU A 541 21.96 -1.95 -2.75
CA LEU A 541 20.79 -1.24 -3.26
C LEU A 541 21.19 0.10 -3.83
#